data_9eea82f830dd569fc31d3590fe962ff1
#
_entry.id   9eea82f830dd569fc31d3590fe962ff1
#
_cell.length_a   1.000
_cell.length_b   1.000
_cell.length_c   1.000
_cell.angle_alpha   90.00
_cell.angle_beta   90.00
_cell.angle_gamma   90.00
#
_symmetry.space_group_name_H-M   'P 1'
#
loop_
_entity.id
_entity.type
_entity.pdbx_description
1 polymer ?
#
loop_
_entity_poly.entity_id
_entity_poly.type
_entity_poly.pdbx_seq_one_letter_code
_entity_poly.pdbx_strand_id
1 'polypeptide(L)'
;GDVCAVVGLDGFEIGDTITDQENPEALPPIHIDSPTMSMLFSINNSPFFGKEGKFVTSRHIRERLDKELEKNLALRVEDTQSADTFMVYGRGVMHLAVLVEEMRREGYELQVGQPQVLYKEIDGQRCEPIEELTIDLPESMSGTAIDKVTMRKGEMQSMQVKGDRVFLEFIIPSRGIIGLRNEMLTATAGEAIMAVSYTHLTLPT
;
A
#
# COMPACT_ATOMS: atom_id res chain seq x y z
N GLY A 1 26.57 -14.88 3.31
CA GLY A 1 26.42 -13.85 2.32
C GLY A 1 26.81 -12.48 2.82
N ASP A 2 27.75 -11.84 2.15
CA ASP A 2 28.18 -10.49 2.48
C ASP A 2 27.38 -9.46 1.68
N VAL A 3 27.20 -8.28 2.24
CA VAL A 3 26.61 -7.14 1.54
C VAL A 3 27.74 -6.31 0.96
N CYS A 4 27.72 -6.09 -0.36
CA CYS A 4 28.72 -5.29 -1.04
C CYS A 4 28.07 -4.19 -1.89
N ALA A 5 28.82 -3.13 -2.16
CA ALA A 5 28.42 -2.08 -3.09
C ALA A 5 29.14 -2.30 -4.42
N VAL A 6 28.39 -2.27 -5.51
CA VAL A 6 28.91 -2.40 -6.87
C VAL A 6 28.68 -1.08 -7.61
N VAL A 7 29.70 -0.59 -8.33
CA VAL A 7 29.67 0.65 -9.10
C VAL A 7 30.10 0.40 -10.54
N GLY A 8 29.67 1.26 -11.46
CA GLY A 8 30.06 1.18 -12.87
C GLY A 8 29.26 0.16 -13.70
N LEU A 9 28.08 -0.23 -13.22
CA LEU A 9 27.13 -1.03 -13.98
C LEU A 9 25.94 -0.15 -14.38
N ASP A 10 25.53 -0.26 -15.62
CA ASP A 10 24.33 0.39 -16.15
C ASP A 10 23.30 -0.66 -16.59
N GLY A 11 22.01 -0.34 -16.52
CA GLY A 11 20.93 -1.15 -17.08
C GLY A 11 20.56 -2.38 -16.27
N PHE A 12 20.78 -2.38 -14.95
CA PHE A 12 20.32 -3.43 -14.03
C PHE A 12 19.13 -2.95 -13.20
N GLU A 13 18.29 -3.89 -12.81
CA GLU A 13 17.12 -3.66 -11.95
C GLU A 13 17.29 -4.38 -10.61
N ILE A 14 16.49 -3.98 -9.62
CA ILE A 14 16.46 -4.67 -8.32
C ILE A 14 15.95 -6.10 -8.52
N GLY A 15 16.69 -7.08 -8.03
CA GLY A 15 16.39 -8.51 -8.21
C GLY A 15 17.21 -9.17 -9.30
N ASP A 16 17.97 -8.41 -10.07
CA ASP A 16 18.91 -8.97 -11.04
C ASP A 16 20.08 -9.65 -10.34
N THR A 17 20.54 -10.73 -10.95
CA THR A 17 21.71 -11.47 -10.47
C THR A 17 22.97 -10.99 -11.22
N ILE A 18 23.95 -10.53 -10.46
CA ILE A 18 25.30 -10.25 -10.99
C ILE A 18 26.12 -11.52 -10.82
N THR A 19 26.63 -12.06 -11.92
CA THR A 19 27.34 -13.34 -11.94
C THR A 19 28.64 -13.24 -12.71
N ASP A 20 29.47 -14.28 -12.59
CA ASP A 20 30.66 -14.46 -13.40
C ASP A 20 30.30 -14.72 -14.87
N GLN A 21 31.08 -14.14 -15.77
CA GLN A 21 30.89 -14.30 -17.20
C GLN A 21 31.21 -15.75 -17.69
N GLU A 22 32.12 -16.46 -17.01
CA GLU A 22 32.53 -17.81 -17.38
C GLU A 22 31.52 -18.88 -16.95
N ASN A 23 30.83 -18.67 -15.82
CA ASN A 23 29.83 -19.57 -15.25
C ASN A 23 28.58 -18.79 -14.81
N PRO A 24 27.74 -18.32 -15.72
CA PRO A 24 26.56 -17.56 -15.37
C PRO A 24 25.50 -18.45 -14.70
N GLU A 25 25.26 -18.25 -13.41
CA GLU A 25 24.23 -18.91 -12.65
C GLU A 25 23.30 -17.86 -12.04
N ALA A 26 22.04 -17.81 -12.52
CA ALA A 26 21.04 -16.89 -12.00
C ALA A 26 20.42 -17.43 -10.72
N LEU A 27 20.35 -16.58 -9.68
CA LEU A 27 19.55 -16.87 -8.50
C LEU A 27 18.05 -16.78 -8.80
N PRO A 28 17.20 -17.53 -8.09
CA PRO A 28 15.75 -17.40 -8.27
C PRO A 28 15.31 -15.97 -8.00
N PRO A 29 14.45 -15.39 -8.88
CA PRO A 29 13.98 -14.01 -8.70
C PRO A 29 13.16 -13.87 -7.41
N ILE A 30 13.28 -12.72 -6.76
CA ILE A 30 12.45 -12.40 -5.59
C ILE A 30 11.03 -12.13 -6.08
N HIS A 31 10.07 -12.92 -5.61
CA HIS A 31 8.66 -12.69 -5.91
C HIS A 31 8.16 -11.46 -5.16
N ILE A 32 7.64 -10.49 -5.91
CA ILE A 32 7.05 -9.27 -5.34
C ILE A 32 5.55 -9.31 -5.64
N ASP A 33 4.74 -9.10 -4.60
CA ASP A 33 3.30 -9.07 -4.73
C ASP A 33 2.85 -7.94 -5.65
N SER A 34 1.91 -8.25 -6.51
CA SER A 34 1.31 -7.25 -7.40
C SER A 34 0.60 -6.15 -6.58
N PRO A 35 0.57 -4.92 -7.07
CA PRO A 35 -0.21 -3.85 -6.46
C PRO A 35 -1.68 -4.25 -6.29
N THR A 36 -2.28 -3.90 -5.16
CA THR A 36 -3.70 -4.14 -4.84
C THR A 36 -4.53 -2.87 -4.87
N MET A 37 -3.88 -1.71 -4.83
CA MET A 37 -4.52 -0.40 -4.79
C MET A 37 -3.88 0.59 -5.74
N SER A 38 -4.68 1.55 -6.19
CA SER A 38 -4.21 2.72 -6.94
C SER A 38 -4.72 4.01 -6.33
N MET A 39 -4.01 5.09 -6.58
CA MET A 39 -4.37 6.44 -6.17
C MET A 39 -3.93 7.44 -7.24
N LEU A 40 -4.78 8.40 -7.55
CA LEU A 40 -4.44 9.47 -8.47
C LEU A 40 -3.61 10.53 -7.74
N PHE A 41 -2.43 10.86 -8.26
CA PHE A 41 -1.62 12.00 -7.83
C PHE A 41 -1.73 13.10 -8.87
N SER A 42 -1.93 14.33 -8.44
CA SER A 42 -2.05 15.49 -9.31
C SER A 42 -1.39 16.72 -8.71
N ILE A 43 -1.12 17.71 -9.55
CA ILE A 43 -0.73 19.03 -9.06
C ILE A 43 -1.85 19.61 -8.19
N ASN A 44 -1.47 20.44 -7.22
CA ASN A 44 -2.45 21.17 -6.42
C ASN A 44 -3.06 22.30 -7.28
N ASN A 45 -4.33 22.19 -7.61
CA ASN A 45 -5.08 23.21 -8.34
C ASN A 45 -6.04 24.02 -7.44
N SER A 46 -5.87 23.92 -6.12
CA SER A 46 -6.66 24.67 -5.15
C SER A 46 -6.20 26.11 -5.01
N PRO A 47 -7.00 27.00 -4.40
CA PRO A 47 -6.59 28.38 -4.09
C PRO A 47 -5.35 28.50 -3.17
N PHE A 48 -4.90 27.40 -2.60
CA PHE A 48 -3.71 27.32 -1.73
C PHE A 48 -2.45 26.88 -2.48
N PHE A 49 -2.49 26.75 -3.79
CA PHE A 49 -1.36 26.37 -4.62
C PHE A 49 -0.10 27.20 -4.31
N GLY A 50 1.02 26.51 -4.11
CA GLY A 50 2.33 27.11 -3.87
C GLY A 50 2.52 27.76 -2.50
N LYS A 51 1.62 27.52 -1.53
CA LYS A 51 1.73 28.09 -0.18
C LYS A 51 2.51 27.23 0.80
N GLU A 52 2.49 25.93 0.62
CA GLU A 52 3.07 24.99 1.59
C GLU A 52 4.29 24.24 1.03
N GLY A 53 4.35 23.99 -0.28
CA GLY A 53 5.41 23.26 -0.94
C GLY A 53 6.31 24.11 -1.83
N LYS A 54 7.56 23.65 -2.03
CA LYS A 54 8.51 24.23 -2.98
C LYS A 54 8.39 23.60 -4.37
N PHE A 55 8.01 22.32 -4.42
CA PHE A 55 7.94 21.52 -5.63
C PHE A 55 6.46 21.30 -5.99
N VAL A 56 5.94 22.13 -6.88
CA VAL A 56 4.49 22.24 -7.16
C VAL A 56 4.10 21.85 -8.58
N THR A 57 5.07 21.57 -9.46
CA THR A 57 4.81 21.27 -10.87
C THR A 57 4.71 19.76 -11.13
N SER A 58 3.99 19.37 -12.17
CA SER A 58 3.88 17.97 -12.62
C SER A 58 5.27 17.36 -12.90
N ARG A 59 6.19 18.14 -13.45
CA ARG A 59 7.57 17.70 -13.67
C ARG A 59 8.27 17.31 -12.37
N HIS A 60 8.18 18.13 -11.32
CA HIS A 60 8.77 17.81 -10.02
C HIS A 60 8.19 16.53 -9.43
N ILE A 61 6.85 16.38 -9.51
CA ILE A 61 6.17 15.18 -9.01
C ILE A 61 6.66 13.95 -9.80
N ARG A 62 6.73 14.04 -11.14
CA ARG A 62 7.20 12.94 -11.98
C ARG A 62 8.63 12.53 -11.65
N GLU A 63 9.56 13.48 -11.61
CA GLU A 63 10.96 13.22 -11.27
C GLU A 63 11.11 12.55 -9.89
N ARG A 64 10.27 12.91 -8.93
CA ARG A 64 10.27 12.30 -7.60
C ARG A 64 9.72 10.86 -7.63
N LEU A 65 8.65 10.65 -8.38
CA LEU A 65 8.06 9.31 -8.56
C LEU A 65 9.04 8.38 -9.30
N ASP A 66 9.74 8.86 -10.31
CA ASP A 66 10.76 8.07 -11.02
C ASP A 66 11.90 7.64 -10.08
N LYS A 67 12.39 8.54 -9.22
CA LYS A 67 13.36 8.19 -8.16
C LYS A 67 12.84 7.17 -7.16
N GLU A 68 11.54 7.18 -6.89
CA GLU A 68 10.95 6.17 -6.02
C GLU A 68 10.90 4.80 -6.70
N LEU A 69 10.59 4.76 -7.99
CA LEU A 69 10.58 3.52 -8.78
C LEU A 69 11.95 2.82 -8.79
N GLU A 70 13.05 3.58 -8.75
CA GLU A 70 14.41 3.01 -8.66
C GLU A 70 14.66 2.21 -7.37
N LYS A 71 13.90 2.48 -6.29
CA LYS A 71 14.10 1.90 -4.97
C LYS A 71 12.98 0.94 -4.56
N ASN A 72 11.83 1.05 -5.20
CA ASN A 72 10.60 0.42 -4.73
C ASN A 72 9.90 -0.36 -5.85
N LEU A 73 10.26 -1.63 -5.97
CA LEU A 73 9.68 -2.56 -6.97
C LEU A 73 8.17 -2.80 -6.79
N ALA A 74 7.64 -2.55 -5.60
CA ALA A 74 6.20 -2.73 -5.33
C ALA A 74 5.36 -1.52 -5.75
N LEU A 75 6.01 -0.44 -6.19
CA LEU A 75 5.35 0.75 -6.72
C LEU A 75 5.29 0.66 -8.25
N ARG A 76 4.20 1.13 -8.83
CA ARG A 76 4.07 1.33 -10.27
C ARG A 76 3.44 2.70 -10.52
N VAL A 77 3.89 3.39 -11.53
CA VAL A 77 3.37 4.71 -11.91
C VAL A 77 3.04 4.69 -13.40
N GLU A 78 1.85 5.14 -13.72
CA GLU A 78 1.38 5.30 -15.11
C GLU A 78 0.96 6.74 -15.36
N ASP A 79 1.33 7.26 -16.53
CA ASP A 79 0.83 8.54 -17.00
C ASP A 79 -0.64 8.41 -17.35
N THR A 80 -1.42 9.46 -17.07
CA THR A 80 -2.82 9.53 -17.46
C THR A 80 -2.98 10.33 -18.75
N GLN A 81 -4.20 10.52 -19.20
CA GLN A 81 -4.48 11.40 -20.36
C GLN A 81 -4.16 12.88 -20.08
N SER A 82 -4.02 13.26 -18.82
CA SER A 82 -3.63 14.61 -18.41
C SER A 82 -2.16 14.65 -18.01
N ALA A 83 -1.41 15.60 -18.53
CA ALA A 83 0.01 15.79 -18.20
C ALA A 83 0.27 16.16 -16.71
N ASP A 84 -0.78 16.54 -15.98
CA ASP A 84 -0.70 16.99 -14.59
C ASP A 84 -1.16 15.92 -13.59
N THR A 85 -1.42 14.70 -14.07
CA THR A 85 -1.95 13.62 -13.23
C THR A 85 -1.23 12.31 -13.50
N PHE A 86 -0.97 11.55 -12.42
CA PHE A 86 -0.30 10.26 -12.45
C PHE A 86 -1.13 9.24 -11.69
N MET A 87 -1.27 8.05 -12.24
CA MET A 87 -1.87 6.92 -11.54
C MET A 87 -0.76 6.16 -10.83
N VAL A 88 -0.81 6.13 -9.50
CA VAL A 88 0.19 5.48 -8.66
C VAL A 88 -0.42 4.23 -8.03
N TYR A 89 0.25 3.10 -8.23
CA TYR A 89 -0.18 1.79 -7.76
C TYR A 89 0.73 1.32 -6.64
N GLY A 90 0.16 0.75 -5.59
CA GLY A 90 0.90 0.25 -4.43
C GLY A 90 0.27 -1.01 -3.84
N ARG A 91 0.99 -1.65 -2.92
CA ARG A 91 0.52 -2.86 -2.24
C ARG A 91 -0.71 -2.63 -1.36
N GLY A 92 -0.95 -1.39 -0.93
CA GLY A 92 -2.08 -1.04 -0.08
C GLY A 92 -2.06 0.42 0.32
N VAL A 93 -3.08 0.85 1.07
CA VAL A 93 -3.27 2.25 1.50
C VAL A 93 -2.05 2.78 2.27
N MET A 94 -1.48 1.98 3.18
CA MET A 94 -0.33 2.41 3.98
C MET A 94 0.90 2.67 3.12
N HIS A 95 1.15 1.84 2.12
CA HIS A 95 2.28 2.03 1.20
C HIS A 95 2.18 3.38 0.46
N LEU A 96 1.00 3.69 -0.08
CA LEU A 96 0.75 4.96 -0.75
C LEU A 96 0.76 6.16 0.23
N ALA A 97 0.24 5.99 1.44
CA ALA A 97 0.23 7.03 2.47
C ALA A 97 1.65 7.40 2.93
N VAL A 98 2.54 6.43 3.07
CA VAL A 98 3.95 6.65 3.41
C VAL A 98 4.63 7.47 2.30
N LEU A 99 4.44 7.10 1.04
CA LEU A 99 4.98 7.85 -0.09
C LEU A 99 4.50 9.31 -0.10
N VAL A 100 3.20 9.54 0.09
CA VAL A 100 2.62 10.89 0.16
C VAL A 100 3.25 11.69 1.30
N GLU A 101 3.41 11.08 2.48
CA GLU A 101 4.01 11.75 3.64
C GLU A 101 5.49 12.07 3.45
N GLU A 102 6.26 11.18 2.82
CA GLU A 102 7.66 11.43 2.45
C GLU A 102 7.77 12.58 1.47
N MET A 103 6.97 12.58 0.39
CA MET A 103 6.91 13.68 -0.57
C MET A 103 6.55 15.01 0.11
N ARG A 104 5.57 15.00 1.03
CA ARG A 104 5.19 16.18 1.79
C ARG A 104 6.36 16.72 2.63
N ARG A 105 7.10 15.85 3.34
CA ARG A 105 8.27 16.22 4.15
C ARG A 105 9.42 16.75 3.31
N GLU A 106 9.58 16.26 2.10
CA GLU A 106 10.58 16.76 1.14
C GLU A 106 10.19 18.12 0.53
N GLY A 107 8.96 18.59 0.77
CA GLY A 107 8.45 19.88 0.31
C GLY A 107 7.71 19.83 -1.03
N TYR A 108 7.23 18.67 -1.43
CA TYR A 108 6.32 18.53 -2.56
C TYR A 108 4.89 18.89 -2.14
N GLU A 109 4.20 19.63 -2.98
CA GLU A 109 2.80 19.97 -2.83
C GLU A 109 2.02 19.30 -3.94
N LEU A 110 1.11 18.40 -3.56
CA LEU A 110 0.31 17.61 -4.49
C LEU A 110 -1.09 17.37 -3.93
N GLN A 111 -2.03 17.07 -4.82
CA GLN A 111 -3.33 16.53 -4.46
C GLN A 111 -3.34 15.02 -4.68
N VAL A 112 -4.02 14.31 -3.81
CA VAL A 112 -4.24 12.87 -3.96
C VAL A 112 -5.73 12.57 -4.06
N GLY A 113 -6.09 11.70 -5.00
CA GLY A 113 -7.43 11.18 -5.12
C GLY A 113 -7.76 10.14 -4.04
N GLN A 114 -8.99 9.64 -4.06
CA GLN A 114 -9.36 8.52 -3.20
C GLN A 114 -8.64 7.24 -3.64
N PRO A 115 -8.16 6.42 -2.70
CA PRO A 115 -7.60 5.12 -3.03
C PRO A 115 -8.67 4.21 -3.64
N GLN A 116 -8.30 3.50 -4.70
CA GLN A 116 -9.16 2.57 -5.41
C GLN A 116 -8.55 1.18 -5.37
N VAL A 117 -9.37 0.19 -5.10
CA VAL A 117 -8.97 -1.22 -5.12
C VAL A 117 -8.87 -1.71 -6.55
N LEU A 118 -7.80 -2.45 -6.85
CA LEU A 118 -7.57 -3.04 -8.16
C LEU A 118 -8.25 -4.41 -8.23
N TYR A 119 -9.17 -4.53 -9.15
CA TYR A 119 -9.77 -5.82 -9.49
C TYR A 119 -8.96 -6.49 -10.58
N LYS A 120 -8.83 -7.81 -10.50
CA LYS A 120 -8.21 -8.63 -11.54
C LYS A 120 -9.23 -9.60 -12.11
N GLU A 121 -9.09 -9.91 -13.38
CA GLU A 121 -9.86 -10.97 -14.02
C GLU A 121 -9.06 -12.26 -13.97
N ILE A 122 -9.65 -13.30 -13.36
CA ILE A 122 -9.07 -14.64 -13.26
C ILE A 122 -10.13 -15.60 -13.79
N ASP A 123 -9.79 -16.38 -14.81
CA ASP A 123 -10.71 -17.33 -15.44
C ASP A 123 -12.03 -16.72 -15.91
N GLY A 124 -12.00 -15.48 -16.42
CA GLY A 124 -13.17 -14.73 -16.85
C GLY A 124 -14.05 -14.19 -15.71
N GLN A 125 -13.59 -14.27 -14.48
CA GLN A 125 -14.28 -13.74 -13.30
C GLN A 125 -13.51 -12.58 -12.69
N ARG A 126 -14.23 -11.52 -12.34
CA ARG A 126 -13.65 -10.35 -11.68
C ARG A 126 -13.40 -10.66 -10.22
N CYS A 127 -12.14 -10.62 -9.79
CA CYS A 127 -11.71 -10.90 -8.42
C CYS A 127 -11.21 -9.64 -7.72
N GLU A 128 -11.43 -9.57 -6.41
CA GLU A 128 -10.91 -8.50 -5.55
C GLU A 128 -9.81 -9.03 -4.62
N PRO A 129 -8.85 -8.17 -4.20
CA PRO A 129 -7.83 -8.55 -3.24
C PRO A 129 -8.43 -8.72 -1.85
N ILE A 130 -8.00 -9.78 -1.19
CA ILE A 130 -8.36 -10.12 0.19
C ILE A 130 -7.13 -9.97 1.07
N GLU A 131 -7.35 -9.45 2.26
CA GLU A 131 -6.33 -9.20 3.25
C GLU A 131 -6.66 -9.90 4.57
N GLU A 132 -5.64 -10.33 5.26
CA GLU A 132 -5.71 -10.82 6.63
C GLU A 132 -5.53 -9.62 7.56
N LEU A 133 -6.51 -9.42 8.43
CA LEU A 133 -6.55 -8.35 9.39
C LEU A 133 -6.44 -8.92 10.80
N THR A 134 -5.39 -8.56 11.51
CA THR A 134 -5.23 -8.85 12.93
C THR A 134 -5.51 -7.60 13.76
N ILE A 135 -6.34 -7.72 14.79
CA ILE A 135 -6.65 -6.64 15.71
C ILE A 135 -6.37 -7.10 17.14
N ASP A 136 -5.53 -6.34 17.85
CA ASP A 136 -5.25 -6.50 19.26
C ASP A 136 -5.88 -5.32 20.01
N LEU A 137 -6.80 -5.61 20.96
CA LEU A 137 -7.56 -4.59 21.70
C LEU A 137 -8.03 -5.13 23.06
N PRO A 138 -8.49 -4.22 23.98
CA PRO A 138 -9.11 -4.66 25.24
C PRO A 138 -10.35 -5.52 25.01
N GLU A 139 -10.51 -6.59 25.80
CA GLU A 139 -11.63 -7.54 25.65
C GLU A 139 -12.99 -6.86 25.71
N SER A 140 -13.14 -5.85 26.57
CA SER A 140 -14.39 -5.07 26.71
C SER A 140 -14.87 -4.38 25.44
N MET A 141 -13.97 -4.16 24.45
CA MET A 141 -14.24 -3.48 23.19
C MET A 141 -14.36 -4.46 22.00
N SER A 142 -14.21 -5.74 22.24
CA SER A 142 -14.18 -6.78 21.19
C SER A 142 -15.47 -6.81 20.34
N GLY A 143 -16.64 -6.70 20.99
CA GLY A 143 -17.91 -6.69 20.28
C GLY A 143 -18.03 -5.54 19.28
N THR A 144 -17.63 -4.33 19.67
CA THR A 144 -17.65 -3.16 18.77
C THR A 144 -16.68 -3.34 17.59
N ALA A 145 -15.52 -3.93 17.82
CA ALA A 145 -14.56 -4.21 16.76
C ALA A 145 -15.10 -5.25 15.77
N ILE A 146 -15.66 -6.34 16.27
CA ILE A 146 -16.28 -7.41 15.46
C ILE A 146 -17.40 -6.84 14.57
N ASP A 147 -18.30 -6.04 15.15
CA ASP A 147 -19.40 -5.41 14.41
C ASP A 147 -18.87 -4.52 13.27
N LYS A 148 -17.88 -3.67 13.54
CA LYS A 148 -17.31 -2.77 12.53
C LYS A 148 -16.63 -3.52 11.38
N VAL A 149 -15.93 -4.60 11.67
CA VAL A 149 -15.27 -5.42 10.65
C VAL A 149 -16.29 -6.21 9.84
N THR A 150 -17.28 -6.81 10.50
CA THR A 150 -18.34 -7.59 9.84
C THR A 150 -19.21 -6.72 8.92
N MET A 151 -19.55 -5.49 9.32
CA MET A 151 -20.26 -4.53 8.45
C MET A 151 -19.49 -4.22 7.16
N ARG A 152 -18.17 -4.40 7.17
CA ARG A 152 -17.29 -4.20 6.02
C ARG A 152 -16.94 -5.48 5.28
N LYS A 153 -17.73 -6.53 5.51
CA LYS A 153 -17.57 -7.86 4.89
C LYS A 153 -16.31 -8.61 5.36
N GLY A 154 -15.81 -8.30 6.56
CA GLY A 154 -14.78 -9.11 7.20
C GLY A 154 -15.37 -10.35 7.84
N GLU A 155 -14.70 -11.49 7.65
CA GLU A 155 -15.05 -12.78 8.22
C GLU A 155 -14.06 -13.15 9.31
N MET A 156 -14.54 -13.35 10.53
CA MET A 156 -13.70 -13.72 11.66
C MET A 156 -13.16 -15.15 11.51
N GLN A 157 -11.85 -15.30 11.61
CA GLN A 157 -11.16 -16.58 11.53
C GLN A 157 -10.81 -17.13 12.91
N SER A 158 -10.32 -16.25 13.79
CA SER A 158 -9.98 -16.65 15.16
C SER A 158 -10.19 -15.52 16.16
N MET A 159 -10.35 -15.93 17.43
CA MET A 159 -10.40 -15.05 18.59
C MET A 159 -9.62 -15.69 19.73
N GLN A 160 -8.61 -15.01 20.25
CA GLN A 160 -7.78 -15.48 21.35
C GLN A 160 -7.75 -14.45 22.47
N VAL A 161 -8.21 -14.83 23.65
CA VAL A 161 -8.15 -13.98 24.85
C VAL A 161 -6.81 -14.20 25.57
N LYS A 162 -6.08 -13.12 25.84
CA LYS A 162 -4.81 -13.13 26.58
C LYS A 162 -4.86 -12.07 27.67
N GLY A 163 -5.20 -12.49 28.88
CA GLY A 163 -5.37 -11.56 30.00
C GLY A 163 -6.60 -10.65 29.81
N ASP A 164 -6.36 -9.36 29.77
CA ASP A 164 -7.37 -8.30 29.57
C ASP A 164 -7.50 -7.87 28.10
N ARG A 165 -6.74 -8.49 27.20
CA ARG A 165 -6.73 -8.20 25.77
C ARG A 165 -7.21 -9.38 24.94
N VAL A 166 -7.73 -9.07 23.76
CA VAL A 166 -8.16 -10.06 22.78
C VAL A 166 -7.47 -9.81 21.44
N PHE A 167 -7.03 -10.90 20.81
CA PHE A 167 -6.50 -10.94 19.46
C PHE A 167 -7.59 -11.49 18.54
N LEU A 168 -7.99 -10.70 17.58
CA LEU A 168 -8.98 -11.05 16.58
C LEU A 168 -8.33 -11.15 15.21
N GLU A 169 -8.57 -12.23 14.50
CA GLU A 169 -8.10 -12.44 13.13
C GLU A 169 -9.29 -12.51 12.18
N PHE A 170 -9.21 -11.75 11.10
CA PHE A 170 -10.24 -11.67 10.07
C PHE A 170 -9.64 -11.81 8.69
N ILE A 171 -10.44 -12.32 7.76
CA ILE A 171 -10.25 -12.16 6.34
C ILE A 171 -11.21 -11.09 5.86
N ILE A 172 -10.71 -10.06 5.17
CA ILE A 172 -11.49 -8.89 4.78
C ILE A 172 -11.10 -8.42 3.37
N PRO A 173 -12.07 -8.02 2.52
CA PRO A 173 -11.73 -7.35 1.26
C PRO A 173 -10.93 -6.06 1.49
N SER A 174 -9.91 -5.80 0.67
CA SER A 174 -9.05 -4.60 0.79
C SER A 174 -9.87 -3.30 0.83
N ARG A 175 -11.01 -3.24 0.12
CA ARG A 175 -11.93 -2.10 0.18
C ARG A 175 -12.51 -1.87 1.58
N GLY A 176 -12.66 -2.92 2.38
CA GLY A 176 -13.18 -2.86 3.75
C GLY A 176 -12.21 -2.24 4.75
N ILE A 177 -10.90 -2.25 4.44
CA ILE A 177 -9.86 -1.69 5.31
C ILE A 177 -9.75 -0.18 5.19
N ILE A 178 -10.18 0.38 4.03
CA ILE A 178 -10.12 1.82 3.79
C ILE A 178 -10.93 2.57 4.87
N GLY A 179 -10.24 3.41 5.66
CA GLY A 179 -10.83 4.17 6.76
C GLY A 179 -11.12 3.39 8.05
N LEU A 180 -11.04 2.05 8.03
CA LEU A 180 -11.33 1.20 9.19
C LEU A 180 -10.43 1.52 10.38
N ARG A 181 -9.14 1.80 10.14
CA ARG A 181 -8.20 2.13 11.21
C ARG A 181 -8.65 3.32 12.06
N ASN A 182 -9.07 4.41 11.42
CA ASN A 182 -9.52 5.61 12.13
C ASN A 182 -10.79 5.34 12.92
N GLU A 183 -11.73 4.60 12.36
CA GLU A 183 -12.94 4.19 13.06
C GLU A 183 -12.64 3.28 14.25
N MET A 184 -11.67 2.38 14.10
CA MET A 184 -11.27 1.47 15.17
C MET A 184 -10.58 2.24 16.30
N LEU A 185 -9.63 3.12 15.98
CA LEU A 185 -8.97 3.98 16.98
C LEU A 185 -9.97 4.87 17.73
N THR A 186 -10.95 5.43 17.03
CA THR A 186 -12.01 6.23 17.67
C THR A 186 -12.86 5.37 18.59
N ALA A 187 -13.26 4.18 18.16
CA ALA A 187 -14.11 3.27 18.92
C ALA A 187 -13.42 2.67 20.16
N THR A 188 -12.09 2.59 20.13
CA THR A 188 -11.29 1.99 21.21
C THR A 188 -10.46 3.03 21.97
N ALA A 189 -10.78 4.31 21.86
CA ALA A 189 -10.02 5.41 22.47
C ALA A 189 -8.50 5.35 22.19
N GLY A 190 -8.12 4.84 21.02
CA GLY A 190 -6.73 4.71 20.60
C GLY A 190 -6.03 3.39 21.00
N GLU A 191 -6.71 2.50 21.72
CA GLU A 191 -6.09 1.30 22.28
C GLU A 191 -5.96 0.11 21.30
N ALA A 192 -6.68 0.13 20.17
CA ALA A 192 -6.59 -0.93 19.18
C ALA A 192 -5.29 -0.85 18.38
N ILE A 193 -4.64 -2.00 18.23
CA ILE A 193 -3.49 -2.20 17.34
C ILE A 193 -3.96 -3.03 16.16
N MET A 194 -3.73 -2.55 14.94
CA MET A 194 -4.13 -3.23 13.71
C MET A 194 -2.92 -3.57 12.87
N ALA A 195 -2.84 -4.81 12.40
CA ALA A 195 -1.90 -5.29 11.41
C ALA A 195 -2.65 -5.88 10.22
N VAL A 196 -2.15 -5.64 9.02
CA VAL A 196 -2.76 -6.09 7.77
C VAL A 196 -1.71 -6.74 6.88
N SER A 197 -2.02 -7.91 6.33
CA SER A 197 -1.21 -8.60 5.33
C SER A 197 -2.08 -9.02 4.14
N TYR A 198 -1.52 -8.90 2.93
CA TYR A 198 -2.19 -9.39 1.73
C TYR A 198 -2.17 -10.93 1.71
N THR A 199 -3.29 -11.55 1.30
CA THR A 199 -3.37 -13.01 1.15
C THR A 199 -3.56 -13.46 -0.30
N HIS A 200 -4.68 -13.14 -0.93
CA HIS A 200 -5.02 -13.63 -2.26
C HIS A 200 -6.12 -12.79 -2.94
N LEU A 201 -6.48 -13.20 -4.16
CA LEU A 201 -7.62 -12.67 -4.90
C LEU A 201 -8.81 -13.63 -4.81
N THR A 202 -10.02 -13.08 -4.64
CA THR A 202 -11.27 -13.85 -4.66
C THR A 202 -12.39 -13.06 -5.34
N LEU A 203 -13.52 -13.71 -5.57
CA LEU A 203 -14.72 -13.05 -6.08
C LEU A 203 -15.21 -12.00 -5.07
N PRO A 204 -15.72 -10.84 -5.53
CA PRO A 204 -16.31 -9.83 -4.67
C PRO A 204 -17.48 -10.39 -3.87
N THR A 205 -17.51 -10.07 -2.57
CA THR A 205 -18.57 -10.50 -1.62
C THR A 205 -19.64 -9.42 -1.41
#